data_862454872f6a9d0c6ad49ae7ab0bc740
#
_entry.id   862454872f6a9d0c6ad49ae7ab0bc740
#
_cell.length_a   1.000
_cell.length_b   1.000
_cell.length_c   1.000
_cell.angle_alpha   90.00
_cell.angle_beta   90.00
_cell.angle_gamma   90.00
#
_symmetry.space_group_name_H-M   'P 1'
#
loop_
_entity.id
_entity.type
_entity.pdbx_description
1 polymer ?
#
loop_
_entity_poly.entity_id
_entity_poly.type
_entity_poly.pdbx_seq_one_letter_code
_entity_poly.pdbx_strand_id
1 'polypeptide(L)'
;MPINSRNKGASGERECIKAIYDLTGIELQRNYSQTAWGGHDLIGLDGWAIEVKRYAVADTASKKNWWRQAVDQAKRVHKRPVVIYRADRQPWRCIVQYPLHIELYDIGDFRCTCDVDLELFCGWLREEM
;
A
#
# COMPACT_ATOMS: atom_id res chain seq x y z
N MET A 1 4.79 21.91 16.33
CA MET A 1 6.00 21.12 16.09
C MET A 1 5.78 20.17 14.94
N PRO A 2 6.66 20.15 13.97
CA PRO A 2 6.50 19.16 12.90
C PRO A 2 6.75 17.76 13.48
N ILE A 3 5.85 16.86 13.16
CA ILE A 3 6.03 15.43 13.46
C ILE A 3 7.12 14.95 12.52
N ASN A 4 8.18 14.31 13.04
CA ASN A 4 9.21 13.79 12.16
C ASN A 4 8.63 12.65 11.32
N SER A 5 9.15 12.46 10.12
CA SER A 5 8.62 11.50 9.14
C SER A 5 8.62 10.07 9.66
N ARG A 6 9.56 9.74 10.55
CA ARG A 6 9.66 8.40 11.15
C ARG A 6 8.46 8.10 12.05
N ASN A 7 8.06 9.04 12.91
CA ASN A 7 6.89 8.87 13.78
C ASN A 7 5.60 8.82 12.97
N LYS A 8 5.51 9.65 11.93
CA LYS A 8 4.34 9.67 11.04
C LYS A 8 4.21 8.34 10.29
N GLY A 9 5.33 7.73 9.89
CA GLY A 9 5.34 6.43 9.22
C GLY A 9 4.81 5.32 10.13
N ALA A 10 5.33 5.21 11.35
CA ALA A 10 4.88 4.19 12.30
C ALA A 10 3.42 4.38 12.69
N SER A 11 3.01 5.62 12.93
CA SER A 11 1.63 5.96 13.24
C SER A 11 0.69 5.64 12.07
N GLY A 12 1.12 5.93 10.85
CA GLY A 12 0.35 5.62 9.64
C GLY A 12 0.15 4.13 9.44
N GLU A 13 1.19 3.33 9.69
CA GLU A 13 1.07 1.86 9.61
C GLU A 13 0.06 1.33 10.59
N ARG A 14 0.08 1.78 11.84
CA ARG A 14 -0.90 1.37 12.87
C ARG A 14 -2.32 1.81 12.49
N GLU A 15 -2.48 3.00 11.99
CA GLU A 15 -3.77 3.52 11.53
C GLU A 15 -4.32 2.67 10.38
N CYS A 16 -3.46 2.30 9.42
CA CYS A 16 -3.83 1.45 8.30
C CYS A 16 -4.25 0.04 8.74
N ILE A 17 -3.50 -0.55 9.68
CA ILE A 17 -3.83 -1.88 10.24
C ILE A 17 -5.25 -1.85 10.82
N LYS A 18 -5.57 -0.83 11.61
CA LYS A 18 -6.89 -0.69 12.21
C LYS A 18 -7.98 -0.52 11.15
N ALA A 19 -7.74 0.31 10.14
CA ALA A 19 -8.72 0.55 9.09
C ALA A 19 -9.04 -0.72 8.30
N ILE A 20 -8.03 -1.53 7.98
CA ILE A 20 -8.23 -2.79 7.26
C ILE A 20 -8.95 -3.80 8.14
N TYR A 21 -8.60 -3.89 9.42
CA TYR A 21 -9.29 -4.78 10.35
C TYR A 21 -10.78 -4.42 10.46
N ASP A 22 -11.09 -3.13 10.58
CA ASP A 22 -12.47 -2.68 10.70
C ASP A 22 -13.31 -3.03 9.45
N LEU A 23 -12.67 -3.07 8.27
CA LEU A 23 -13.36 -3.35 7.01
C LEU A 23 -13.41 -4.84 6.63
N THR A 24 -12.45 -5.63 7.09
CA THR A 24 -12.30 -7.02 6.61
C THR A 24 -12.24 -8.07 7.72
N GLY A 25 -11.90 -7.67 8.93
CA GLY A 25 -11.57 -8.60 10.00
C GLY A 25 -10.17 -9.20 9.87
N ILE A 26 -9.41 -8.83 8.83
CA ILE A 26 -8.03 -9.30 8.65
C ILE A 26 -7.10 -8.54 9.57
N GLU A 27 -6.33 -9.28 10.35
CA GLU A 27 -5.40 -8.73 11.32
C GLU A 27 -4.00 -8.68 10.73
N LEU A 28 -3.58 -7.49 10.29
CA LEU A 28 -2.24 -7.26 9.75
C LEU A 28 -1.29 -6.87 10.87
N GLN A 29 0.01 -7.05 10.60
CA GLN A 29 1.07 -6.67 11.53
C GLN A 29 2.12 -5.85 10.79
N ARG A 30 2.84 -5.01 11.54
CA ARG A 30 3.99 -4.31 10.98
C ARG A 30 5.10 -5.32 10.70
N ASN A 31 5.79 -5.13 9.59
CA ASN A 31 6.89 -5.98 9.19
C ASN A 31 8.19 -5.48 9.83
N TYR A 32 8.52 -6.00 11.02
CA TYR A 32 9.74 -5.64 11.73
C TYR A 32 11.01 -6.24 11.11
N SER A 33 10.85 -7.12 10.11
CA SER A 33 11.98 -7.70 9.37
C SER A 33 12.45 -6.81 8.22
N GLN A 34 11.91 -5.62 8.07
CA GLN A 34 12.39 -4.66 7.10
C GLN A 34 13.86 -4.37 7.39
N THR A 35 14.69 -4.53 6.36
CA THR A 35 16.14 -4.37 6.47
C THR A 35 16.61 -3.37 5.41
N ALA A 36 17.95 -3.18 5.32
CA ALA A 36 18.57 -2.40 4.27
C ALA A 36 18.24 -2.95 2.86
N TRP A 37 17.77 -4.18 2.76
CA TRP A 37 17.34 -4.80 1.51
C TRP A 37 15.95 -4.34 1.07
N GLY A 38 15.29 -3.54 1.89
CA GLY A 38 13.91 -3.14 1.68
C GLY A 38 12.95 -4.21 2.18
N GLY A 39 11.69 -4.01 1.96
CA GLY A 39 10.63 -4.92 2.37
C GLY A 39 9.33 -4.15 2.45
N HIS A 40 8.22 -4.85 2.29
CA HIS A 40 6.91 -4.25 2.41
C HIS A 40 6.61 -3.92 3.88
N ASP A 41 5.74 -2.95 4.10
CA ASP A 41 5.49 -2.38 5.44
C ASP A 41 4.66 -3.28 6.34
N LEU A 42 3.69 -4.00 5.78
CA LEU A 42 2.74 -4.81 6.54
C LEU A 42 2.75 -6.25 6.06
N ILE A 43 2.55 -7.19 7.00
CA ILE A 43 2.41 -8.62 6.73
C ILE A 43 1.07 -9.12 7.26
N GLY A 44 0.61 -10.26 6.76
CA GLY A 44 -0.64 -10.89 7.18
C GLY A 44 -1.69 -10.98 6.09
N LEU A 45 -1.42 -10.47 4.89
CA LEU A 45 -2.32 -10.59 3.75
C LEU A 45 -1.61 -11.38 2.65
N ASP A 46 -2.06 -12.62 2.44
CA ASP A 46 -1.42 -13.54 1.49
C ASP A 46 -1.44 -12.98 0.07
N GLY A 47 -0.28 -13.06 -0.59
CA GLY A 47 -0.16 -12.68 -1.99
C GLY A 47 0.04 -11.18 -2.22
N TRP A 48 0.02 -10.36 -1.19
CA TRP A 48 0.15 -8.91 -1.32
C TRP A 48 1.37 -8.37 -0.58
N ALA A 49 2.09 -7.46 -1.22
CA ALA A 49 3.15 -6.68 -0.61
C ALA A 49 2.61 -5.26 -0.38
N ILE A 50 2.38 -4.91 0.86
CA ILE A 50 1.68 -3.67 1.24
C ILE A 50 2.69 -2.59 1.61
N GLU A 51 2.65 -1.46 0.89
CA GLU A 51 3.36 -0.23 1.25
C GLU A 51 2.36 0.76 1.82
N VAL A 52 2.67 1.33 2.96
CA VAL A 52 1.84 2.35 3.61
C VAL A 52 2.51 3.71 3.51
N LYS A 53 1.78 4.70 3.03
CA LYS A 53 2.27 6.07 2.89
C LYS A 53 1.31 7.03 3.58
N ARG A 54 1.82 7.75 4.57
CA ARG A 54 1.05 8.73 5.34
C ARG A 54 1.76 10.07 5.29
N TYR A 55 1.23 11.00 4.51
CA TYR A 55 1.85 12.29 4.24
C TYR A 55 0.83 13.41 4.32
N ALA A 56 1.32 14.64 4.40
CA ALA A 56 0.44 15.81 4.36
C ALA A 56 -0.24 15.93 3.00
N VAL A 57 0.50 15.65 1.93
CA VAL A 57 0.04 15.80 0.55
C VAL A 57 0.40 14.54 -0.23
N ALA A 58 -0.48 14.13 -1.15
CA ALA A 58 -0.26 13.00 -2.04
C ALA A 58 -0.40 13.48 -3.49
N ASP A 59 0.67 14.08 -4.02
CA ASP A 59 0.67 14.53 -5.41
C ASP A 59 1.04 13.40 -6.39
N THR A 60 0.87 13.64 -7.67
CA THR A 60 1.12 12.64 -8.71
C THR A 60 2.57 12.18 -8.74
N ALA A 61 3.52 13.10 -8.60
CA ALA A 61 4.94 12.76 -8.60
C ALA A 61 5.29 11.82 -7.44
N SER A 62 4.76 12.10 -6.25
CA SER A 62 4.95 11.23 -5.07
C SER A 62 4.34 9.85 -5.30
N LYS A 63 3.13 9.79 -5.84
CA LYS A 63 2.43 8.52 -6.12
C LYS A 63 3.21 7.67 -7.11
N LYS A 64 3.79 8.25 -8.14
CA LYS A 64 4.65 7.53 -9.09
C LYS A 64 5.86 6.89 -8.40
N ASN A 65 6.51 7.63 -7.52
CA ASN A 65 7.65 7.12 -6.76
C ASN A 65 7.24 6.02 -5.79
N TRP A 66 6.11 6.19 -5.11
CA TRP A 66 5.59 5.16 -4.20
C TRP A 66 5.26 3.87 -4.94
N TRP A 67 4.64 3.99 -6.11
CA TRP A 67 4.31 2.81 -6.92
C TRP A 67 5.55 2.07 -7.37
N ARG A 68 6.57 2.79 -7.85
CA ARG A 68 7.84 2.17 -8.26
C ARG A 68 8.49 1.41 -7.10
N GLN A 69 8.53 2.04 -5.93
CA GLN A 69 9.06 1.42 -4.73
C GLN A 69 8.29 0.15 -4.35
N ALA A 70 6.97 0.23 -4.38
CA ALA A 70 6.10 -0.91 -4.05
C ALA A 70 6.31 -2.07 -5.02
N VAL A 71 6.41 -1.79 -6.31
CA VAL A 71 6.66 -2.81 -7.34
C VAL A 71 8.00 -3.49 -7.12
N ASP A 72 9.06 -2.72 -6.87
CA ASP A 72 10.40 -3.28 -6.64
C ASP A 72 10.40 -4.23 -5.45
N GLN A 73 9.74 -3.85 -4.37
CA GLN A 73 9.66 -4.69 -3.17
C GLN A 73 8.81 -5.93 -3.40
N ALA A 74 7.69 -5.78 -4.10
CA ALA A 74 6.79 -6.90 -4.41
C ALA A 74 7.47 -7.94 -5.29
N LYS A 75 8.26 -7.51 -6.27
CA LYS A 75 9.03 -8.42 -7.13
C LYS A 75 10.00 -9.28 -6.33
N ARG A 76 10.63 -8.72 -5.31
CA ARG A 76 11.60 -9.46 -4.48
C ARG A 76 10.97 -10.60 -3.72
N VAL A 77 9.69 -10.50 -3.39
CA VAL A 77 8.96 -11.49 -2.60
C VAL A 77 7.90 -12.23 -3.42
N HIS A 78 7.83 -11.98 -4.73
CA HIS A 78 6.87 -12.61 -5.65
C HIS A 78 5.41 -12.40 -5.21
N LYS A 79 5.09 -11.16 -4.85
CA LYS A 79 3.74 -10.78 -4.42
C LYS A 79 3.22 -9.63 -5.26
N ARG A 80 1.90 -9.36 -5.17
CA ARG A 80 1.27 -8.24 -5.85
C ARG A 80 1.47 -6.97 -5.05
N PRO A 81 1.90 -5.86 -5.69
CA PRO A 81 2.07 -4.60 -4.97
C PRO A 81 0.75 -3.89 -4.72
N VAL A 82 0.65 -3.24 -3.58
CA VAL A 82 -0.40 -2.27 -3.30
C VAL A 82 0.19 -1.14 -2.46
N VAL A 83 -0.11 0.10 -2.85
CA VAL A 83 0.21 1.28 -2.04
C VAL A 83 -1.07 1.72 -1.37
N ILE A 84 -1.10 1.69 -0.05
CA ILE A 84 -2.22 2.19 0.74
C ILE A 84 -1.77 3.51 1.34
N TYR A 85 -2.43 4.59 0.98
CA TYR A 85 -1.95 5.92 1.35
C TYR A 85 -3.07 6.81 1.87
N ARG A 86 -2.67 7.80 2.64
CA ARG A 86 -3.57 8.83 3.14
C ARG A 86 -2.85 10.17 3.19
N ALA A 87 -3.46 11.20 2.62
CA ALA A 87 -3.05 12.59 2.82
C ALA A 87 -3.81 13.18 4.02
N ASP A 88 -3.32 14.29 4.55
CA ASP A 88 -3.99 14.95 5.67
C ASP A 88 -5.42 15.32 5.31
N ARG A 89 -6.36 15.01 6.20
CA ARG A 89 -7.79 15.30 6.05
C ARG A 89 -8.47 14.57 4.89
N GLN A 90 -7.81 13.53 4.34
CA GLN A 90 -8.36 12.73 3.26
C GLN A 90 -8.60 11.30 3.74
N PRO A 91 -9.48 10.55 3.08
CA PRO A 91 -9.66 9.14 3.40
C PRO A 91 -8.48 8.31 2.92
N TRP A 92 -8.37 7.09 3.42
CA TRP A 92 -7.42 6.11 2.92
C TRP A 92 -7.77 5.71 1.50
N ARG A 93 -6.74 5.60 0.65
CA ARG A 93 -6.87 5.19 -0.73
C ARG A 93 -5.83 4.14 -1.07
N CYS A 94 -6.05 3.42 -2.17
CA CYS A 94 -5.16 2.36 -2.63
C CYS A 94 -4.79 2.56 -4.09
N ILE A 95 -3.51 2.35 -4.40
CA ILE A 95 -3.02 2.27 -5.78
C ILE A 95 -2.72 0.81 -6.07
N VAL A 96 -3.34 0.25 -7.09
CA VAL A 96 -3.16 -1.13 -7.53
C VAL A 96 -2.96 -1.19 -9.03
N GLN A 97 -2.41 -2.29 -9.51
CA GLN A 97 -2.28 -2.52 -10.95
C GLN A 97 -3.66 -2.60 -11.60
N TYR A 98 -3.79 -2.01 -12.78
CA TYR A 98 -5.02 -2.11 -13.58
C TYR A 98 -4.67 -2.18 -15.07
N PRO A 99 -5.27 -3.09 -15.83
CA PRO A 99 -6.10 -4.20 -15.34
C PRO A 99 -5.27 -5.24 -14.59
N LEU A 100 -5.90 -5.94 -13.70
CA LEU A 100 -5.23 -6.82 -12.73
C LEU A 100 -4.53 -8.03 -13.34
N HIS A 101 -4.83 -8.37 -14.59
CA HIS A 101 -4.37 -9.59 -15.23
C HIS A 101 -3.62 -9.36 -16.54
N ILE A 102 -3.19 -8.14 -16.83
CA ILE A 102 -2.47 -7.87 -18.07
C ILE A 102 -0.99 -8.19 -17.90
N GLU A 103 -0.53 -9.18 -18.66
CA GLU A 103 0.87 -9.57 -18.70
C GLU A 103 1.68 -8.73 -19.70
N LEU A 104 1.01 -7.93 -20.52
CA LEU A 104 1.62 -7.21 -21.64
C LEU A 104 2.25 -5.88 -21.26
N TYR A 105 1.96 -5.37 -20.05
CA TYR A 105 2.44 -4.07 -19.62
C TYR A 105 3.44 -4.21 -18.48
N ASP A 106 4.41 -3.30 -18.46
CA ASP A 106 5.33 -3.21 -17.34
C ASP A 106 4.55 -2.83 -16.08
N ILE A 107 4.54 -3.69 -15.09
CA ILE A 107 3.87 -3.45 -13.80
C ILE A 107 4.38 -2.16 -13.13
N GLY A 108 5.61 -1.75 -13.41
CA GLY A 108 6.17 -0.51 -12.89
C GLY A 108 5.60 0.76 -13.54
N ASP A 109 4.90 0.65 -14.65
CA ASP A 109 4.33 1.79 -15.36
C ASP A 109 3.11 2.32 -14.61
N PHE A 110 3.22 3.54 -14.07
CA PHE A 110 2.15 4.15 -13.29
C PHE A 110 0.86 4.34 -14.09
N ARG A 111 0.94 4.43 -15.41
CA ARG A 111 -0.24 4.52 -16.29
C ARG A 111 -1.09 3.25 -16.25
N CYS A 112 -0.49 2.14 -15.82
CA CYS A 112 -1.17 0.84 -15.68
C CYS A 112 -1.65 0.61 -14.24
N THR A 113 -2.07 1.66 -13.56
CA THR A 113 -2.60 1.60 -12.20
C THR A 113 -3.96 2.24 -12.10
N CYS A 114 -4.67 1.92 -11.04
CA CYS A 114 -5.85 2.67 -10.64
C CYS A 114 -5.75 3.05 -9.16
N ASP A 115 -6.41 4.15 -8.82
CA ASP A 115 -6.43 4.70 -7.47
C ASP A 115 -7.88 4.60 -6.99
N VAL A 116 -8.11 3.79 -5.96
CA VAL A 116 -9.45 3.47 -5.48
C VAL A 116 -9.57 3.68 -3.97
N ASP A 117 -10.80 3.78 -3.47
CA ASP A 117 -11.05 3.85 -2.04
C ASP A 117 -10.58 2.56 -1.35
N LEU A 118 -10.10 2.70 -0.11
CA LEU A 118 -9.75 1.55 0.71
C LEU A 118 -10.93 0.57 0.86
N GLU A 119 -12.14 1.09 1.00
CA GLU A 119 -13.33 0.27 1.12
C GLU A 119 -13.56 -0.61 -0.10
N LEU A 120 -13.33 -0.08 -1.30
CA LEU A 120 -13.47 -0.84 -2.54
C LEU A 120 -12.41 -1.96 -2.61
N PHE A 121 -11.17 -1.64 -2.29
CA PHE A 121 -10.09 -2.62 -2.26
C PHE A 121 -10.39 -3.73 -1.24
N CYS A 122 -10.83 -3.37 -0.06
CA CYS A 122 -11.18 -4.34 0.99
C CYS A 122 -12.39 -5.19 0.59
N GLY A 123 -13.36 -4.62 -0.09
CA GLY A 123 -14.49 -5.36 -0.62
C GLY A 123 -14.06 -6.43 -1.61
N TRP A 124 -13.14 -6.07 -2.49
CA TRP A 124 -12.56 -7.01 -3.44
C TRP A 124 -11.76 -8.11 -2.74
N LEU A 125 -10.97 -7.77 -1.73
CA LEU A 125 -10.26 -8.78 -0.93
C LEU A 125 -11.20 -9.81 -0.30
N ARG A 126 -12.34 -9.34 0.23
CA ARG A 126 -13.34 -10.26 0.83
C ARG A 126 -13.89 -11.23 -0.19
N GLU A 127 -14.02 -10.84 -1.44
CA GLU A 127 -14.52 -11.73 -2.48
C GLU A 127 -13.50 -12.77 -2.92
N GLU A 128 -12.22 -12.48 -2.76
CA GLU A 128 -11.15 -13.42 -3.06
C GLU A 128 -10.92 -14.45 -1.95
N MET A 129 -11.48 -14.22 -0.78
CA MET A 129 -11.26 -15.07 0.39
C MET A 129 -12.14 -16.32 0.37
#